data_53361c3555715c9bf36c5f4935bdadf1
#
_entry.id   53361c3555715c9bf36c5f4935bdadf1
#
_cell.length_a   1.000
_cell.length_b   1.000
_cell.length_c   1.000
_cell.angle_alpha   90.00
_cell.angle_beta   90.00
_cell.angle_gamma   90.00
#
_symmetry.space_group_name_H-M   'P 1'
#
loop_
_entity.id
_entity.type
_entity.pdbx_description
1 polymer ?
#
loop_
_entity_poly.entity_id
_entity_poly.type
_entity_poly.pdbx_seq_one_letter_code
_entity_poly.pdbx_strand_id
1 'polypeptide(L)'
;MSCWQLIISKEALKVLESIPKKQRDRLWSSIKCLASGPYDSGLDVKPLKARPEWRLRVGGWRVIFRVEQDRLVIVVVAVAPRGDAYK
;
A
#
# COMPACT_ATOMS: atom_id res chain seq x y z
N MET A 1 -2.78 -10.00 19.96
CA MET A 1 -2.28 -9.66 18.65
C MET A 1 -2.94 -8.41 18.13
N SER A 2 -2.15 -7.46 17.78
CA SER A 2 -2.70 -6.23 17.24
C SER A 2 -2.51 -6.26 15.73
N CYS A 3 -3.62 -6.18 15.00
CA CYS A 3 -3.58 -5.97 13.58
C CYS A 3 -3.95 -4.54 13.29
N TRP A 4 -3.26 -3.94 12.35
CA TRP A 4 -3.60 -2.60 11.91
C TRP A 4 -4.87 -2.66 11.09
N GLN A 5 -5.71 -1.64 11.22
CA GLN A 5 -6.89 -1.52 10.38
C GLN A 5 -6.45 -1.04 8.99
N LEU A 6 -7.00 -1.65 7.96
CA LEU A 6 -6.65 -1.32 6.59
C LEU A 6 -7.79 -0.58 5.91
N ILE A 7 -7.51 0.62 5.43
CA ILE A 7 -8.48 1.42 4.70
C ILE A 7 -7.92 1.67 3.31
N ILE A 8 -8.74 1.47 2.29
CA ILE A 8 -8.32 1.66 0.90
C ILE A 8 -9.18 2.74 0.27
N SER A 9 -8.54 3.76 -0.31
CA SER A 9 -9.26 4.83 -0.96
C SER A 9 -10.03 4.32 -2.17
N LYS A 10 -11.07 5.04 -2.56
CA LYS A 10 -11.85 4.68 -3.74
C LYS A 10 -10.99 4.63 -4.98
N GLU A 11 -10.06 5.56 -5.11
CA GLU A 11 -9.18 5.62 -6.27
C GLU A 11 -8.27 4.41 -6.33
N ALA A 12 -7.69 4.03 -5.19
CA ALA A 12 -6.84 2.86 -5.14
C ALA A 12 -7.64 1.60 -5.42
N LEU A 13 -8.86 1.51 -4.89
CA LEU A 13 -9.71 0.36 -5.10
C LEU A 13 -10.07 0.20 -6.58
N LYS A 14 -10.37 1.30 -7.27
CA LYS A 14 -10.67 1.25 -8.69
C LYS A 14 -9.50 0.69 -9.49
N VAL A 15 -8.29 1.14 -9.17
CA VAL A 15 -7.11 0.63 -9.85
C VAL A 15 -6.94 -0.85 -9.59
N LEU A 16 -7.09 -1.27 -8.33
CA LEU A 16 -6.98 -2.69 -7.98
C LEU A 16 -7.98 -3.54 -8.74
N GLU A 17 -9.19 -3.05 -8.94
CA GLU A 17 -10.22 -3.79 -9.66
C GLU A 17 -9.93 -3.90 -11.16
N SER A 18 -9.15 -2.99 -11.69
CA SER A 18 -8.81 -2.98 -13.12
C SER A 18 -7.57 -3.80 -13.46
N ILE A 19 -6.84 -4.25 -12.44
CA ILE A 19 -5.60 -5.01 -12.64
C ILE A 19 -5.92 -6.47 -12.91
N PRO A 20 -5.18 -7.16 -13.78
CA PRO A 20 -5.37 -8.59 -13.98
C PRO A 20 -5.30 -9.37 -12.68
N LYS A 21 -6.08 -10.43 -12.57
CA LYS A 21 -6.27 -11.14 -11.33
C LYS A 21 -4.98 -11.57 -10.65
N LYS A 22 -4.02 -12.09 -11.40
CA LYS A 22 -2.77 -12.56 -10.81
C LYS A 22 -2.02 -11.43 -10.12
N GLN A 23 -1.94 -10.28 -10.77
CA GLN A 23 -1.26 -9.13 -10.20
C GLN A 23 -2.05 -8.55 -9.04
N ARG A 24 -3.37 -8.52 -9.18
CA ARG A 24 -4.24 -8.03 -8.12
C ARG A 24 -4.10 -8.86 -6.85
N ASP A 25 -4.09 -10.18 -6.98
CA ASP A 25 -3.93 -11.06 -5.82
C ASP A 25 -2.60 -10.83 -5.13
N ARG A 26 -1.54 -10.64 -5.91
CA ARG A 26 -0.22 -10.36 -5.38
C ARG A 26 -0.19 -9.05 -4.62
N LEU A 27 -0.81 -8.02 -5.18
CA LEU A 27 -0.90 -6.72 -4.50
C LEU A 27 -1.69 -6.83 -3.21
N TRP A 28 -2.83 -7.52 -3.24
CA TRP A 28 -3.65 -7.71 -2.06
C TRP A 28 -2.90 -8.43 -0.95
N SER A 29 -2.17 -9.48 -1.31
CA SER A 29 -1.36 -10.20 -0.32
C SER A 29 -0.35 -9.28 0.35
N SER A 30 0.34 -8.47 -0.44
CA SER A 30 1.32 -7.53 0.10
C SER A 30 0.67 -6.46 0.96
N ILE A 31 -0.46 -5.93 0.54
CA ILE A 31 -1.19 -4.92 1.31
C ILE A 31 -1.65 -5.50 2.64
N LYS A 32 -2.14 -6.73 2.63
CA LYS A 32 -2.55 -7.39 3.87
C LYS A 32 -1.38 -7.62 4.80
N CYS A 33 -0.20 -7.89 4.27
CA CYS A 33 0.99 -8.02 5.09
C CYS A 33 1.34 -6.71 5.80
N LEU A 34 1.07 -5.57 5.17
CA LEU A 34 1.27 -4.29 5.83
C LEU A 34 0.45 -4.19 7.11
N ALA A 35 -0.75 -4.73 7.11
CA ALA A 35 -1.62 -4.67 8.27
C ALA A 35 -1.11 -5.48 9.45
N SER A 36 -0.20 -6.41 9.19
CA SER A 36 0.44 -7.19 10.27
C SER A 36 1.57 -6.42 10.92
N GLY A 37 2.11 -5.41 10.26
CA GLY A 37 3.20 -4.60 10.79
C GLY A 37 3.87 -3.84 9.66
N PRO A 38 3.54 -2.57 9.47
CA PRO A 38 4.05 -1.83 8.31
C PRO A 38 5.56 -1.67 8.30
N TYR A 39 6.20 -1.77 9.46
CA TYR A 39 7.64 -1.57 9.54
C TYR A 39 8.43 -2.87 9.57
N ASP A 40 7.76 -3.98 9.87
CA ASP A 40 8.41 -5.27 10.07
C ASP A 40 7.93 -6.34 9.10
N SER A 41 7.28 -5.93 8.03
CA SER A 41 6.65 -6.89 7.14
C SER A 41 7.61 -7.61 6.20
N GLY A 42 8.85 -7.13 6.11
CA GLY A 42 9.80 -7.67 5.14
C GLY A 42 9.54 -7.22 3.72
N LEU A 43 8.57 -6.34 3.54
CA LEU A 43 8.24 -5.80 2.23
C LEU A 43 9.15 -4.63 1.87
N ASP A 44 9.20 -4.31 0.58
CA ASP A 44 9.99 -3.18 0.10
C ASP A 44 9.23 -1.88 0.36
N VAL A 45 9.37 -1.36 1.56
CA VAL A 45 8.66 -0.17 2.04
C VAL A 45 9.67 0.93 2.34
N LYS A 46 9.42 2.11 1.80
CA LYS A 46 10.28 3.27 2.05
C LYS A 46 9.45 4.54 2.21
N PRO A 47 9.89 5.46 3.07
CA PRO A 47 9.20 6.75 3.19
C PRO A 47 9.42 7.60 1.95
N LEU A 48 8.43 8.41 1.61
CA LEU A 48 8.57 9.35 0.51
C LEU A 48 9.23 10.62 1.02
N LYS A 49 10.07 11.23 0.18
CA LYS A 49 10.71 12.48 0.52
C LYS A 49 9.68 13.59 0.54
N ALA A 50 9.74 14.44 1.54
CA ALA A 50 8.89 15.63 1.67
C ALA A 50 7.40 15.31 1.75
N ARG A 51 7.03 14.08 2.08
CA ARG A 51 5.63 13.67 2.21
C ARG A 51 5.46 12.75 3.41
N PRO A 52 4.30 12.78 4.05
CA PRO A 52 4.02 11.86 5.17
C PRO A 52 3.72 10.44 4.72
N GLU A 53 3.54 10.21 3.42
CA GLU A 53 3.20 8.89 2.92
C GLU A 53 4.44 8.01 2.77
N TRP A 54 4.16 6.72 2.63
CA TRP A 54 5.16 5.69 2.40
C TRP A 54 4.87 5.00 1.07
N ARG A 55 5.89 4.36 0.52
CA ARG A 55 5.77 3.62 -0.73
C ARG A 55 6.04 2.14 -0.49
N LEU A 56 5.14 1.29 -0.98
CA LEU A 56 5.33 -0.15 -1.04
C LEU A 56 5.53 -0.54 -2.50
N ARG A 57 6.58 -1.26 -2.78
CA ARG A 57 6.84 -1.75 -4.14
C ARG A 57 6.47 -3.22 -4.22
N VAL A 58 5.63 -3.58 -5.20
CA VAL A 58 5.19 -4.95 -5.42
C VAL A 58 5.30 -5.23 -6.92
N GLY A 59 6.31 -5.99 -7.33
CA GLY A 59 6.54 -6.26 -8.74
C GLY A 59 6.68 -4.97 -9.52
N GLY A 60 5.86 -4.77 -10.54
CA GLY A 60 5.85 -3.56 -11.33
C GLY A 60 4.91 -2.49 -10.82
N TRP A 61 4.41 -2.62 -9.59
CA TRP A 61 3.41 -1.71 -9.05
C TRP A 61 3.93 -0.97 -7.83
N ARG A 62 3.36 0.20 -7.58
CA ARG A 62 3.64 0.99 -6.38
C ARG A 62 2.35 1.24 -5.63
N VAL A 63 2.42 1.07 -4.32
CA VAL A 63 1.29 1.35 -3.44
C VAL A 63 1.73 2.49 -2.52
N ILE A 64 1.00 3.57 -2.55
CA ILE A 64 1.26 4.71 -1.67
C ILE A 64 0.29 4.61 -0.50
N PHE A 65 0.82 4.63 0.70
CA PHE A 65 -0.02 4.50 1.88
C PHE A 65 0.44 5.45 2.98
N ARG A 66 -0.48 5.73 3.87
CA ARG A 66 -0.23 6.58 5.03
C ARG A 66 -0.43 5.76 6.29
N VAL A 67 0.41 5.97 7.29
CA VAL A 67 0.32 5.24 8.55
C VAL A 67 -0.15 6.21 9.63
N GLU A 68 -1.24 5.88 10.29
CA GLU A 68 -1.75 6.64 11.41
C GLU A 68 -1.53 5.82 12.68
N GLN A 69 -0.40 6.05 13.32
CA GLN A 69 0.02 5.24 14.46
C GLN A 69 -0.92 5.35 15.66
N ASP A 70 -1.45 6.53 15.89
CA ASP A 70 -2.35 6.76 17.02
C ASP A 70 -3.59 5.88 16.96
N ARG A 71 -4.01 5.55 15.74
CA ARG A 71 -5.23 4.80 15.51
C ARG A 71 -4.96 3.38 15.02
N LEU A 72 -3.71 3.05 14.80
CA LEU A 72 -3.31 1.77 14.20
C LEU A 72 -4.02 1.54 12.87
N VAL A 73 -3.98 2.56 12.03
CA VAL A 73 -4.66 2.53 10.73
C VAL A 73 -3.64 2.74 9.62
N ILE A 74 -3.76 1.94 8.57
CA ILE A 74 -3.01 2.11 7.34
C ILE A 74 -4.00 2.51 6.24
N VAL A 75 -3.77 3.65 5.61
CA VAL A 75 -4.64 4.15 4.55
C VAL A 75 -3.90 4.03 3.22
N VAL A 76 -4.39 3.18 2.34
CA VAL A 76 -3.85 3.06 0.99
C VAL A 76 -4.46 4.17 0.16
N VAL A 77 -3.64 5.14 -0.25
CA VAL A 77 -4.13 6.32 -0.97
C VAL A 77 -4.02 6.19 -2.47
N ALA A 78 -3.07 5.39 -2.96
CA ALA A 78 -2.91 5.24 -4.41
C ALA A 78 -2.24 3.93 -4.76
N VAL A 79 -2.59 3.39 -5.91
CA VAL A 79 -1.93 2.24 -6.52
C VAL A 79 -1.67 2.62 -7.97
N ALA A 80 -0.44 2.45 -8.42
CA ALA A 80 -0.09 2.86 -9.78
C ALA A 80 1.02 1.98 -10.34
N PRO A 81 1.12 1.89 -11.66
CA PRO A 81 2.24 1.20 -12.29
C PRO A 81 3.55 1.91 -11.95
N ARG A 82 4.62 1.16 -12.04
CA ARG A 82 5.94 1.67 -11.79
C ARG A 82 6.19 2.94 -12.60
N GLY A 83 6.67 3.98 -11.92
CA GLY A 83 7.03 5.22 -12.56
C GLY A 83 5.93 6.28 -12.62
N ASP A 84 4.68 5.91 -12.36
CA ASP A 84 3.54 6.82 -12.48
C ASP A 84 2.89 7.19 -11.16
N ALA A 85 3.31 6.61 -10.07
CA ALA A 85 2.63 6.80 -8.79
C ALA A 85 2.64 8.26 -8.33
N TYR A 86 3.66 8.99 -8.70
CA TYR A 86 3.75 10.42 -8.41
C TYR A 86 4.76 11.06 -9.34
N LYS A 87 4.35 12.11 -9.91
CA LYS A 87 5.25 12.92 -10.73
C LYS A 87 5.23 14.31 -10.22
#